data_21bc7cb443a0b32a5d4a77b30fc83804
#
_entry.id   21bc7cb443a0b32a5d4a77b30fc83804
#
_cell.length_a   1.000
_cell.length_b   1.000
_cell.length_c   1.000
_cell.angle_alpha   90.00
_cell.angle_beta   90.00
_cell.angle_gamma   90.00
#
_symmetry.space_group_name_H-M   'P 1'
#
loop_
_entity.id
_entity.type
_entity.pdbx_description
1 polymer ?
#
loop_
_entity_poly.entity_id
_entity_poly.type
_entity_poly.pdbx_seq_one_letter_code
_entity_poly.pdbx_strand_id
1 'polypeptide(L)'
;MVLAGMQSGRAIAADFTPDNSDAIIRWNNATLEAISSSKIAPTSSARAIALTSTSMYDAWAAYDPTAIGTQLGDSLQIAAPNVTQQNKETAVSYAAYRTLSNLFPTHQNLFDSVMSDLGYDTTFTTTDLTASINAQTEAAITGNLTAKALLDYRANDGSNQQSNYAGTLNYQPVNTWDNINDPERWQPISIDGGGTIQENLTPHWNQVTPFALSSADQYLPAPPEPFLDADGNLNQGFVNQSLEVIKYSAELTDREKVIAEYWADGPKTVLPPGHWQIFGQYVSQRDNLSLDDNVKLFFGLGNAVFDASISSWDAKVHYDYARPISTIRYLAGNNLLPTSDPNVRINADGKTEIFAWGGPEQGSQWILGTDWLPYQDITFLTPPFAEYVSGHSTFSAAAAEVLLQYTGSDDFGLCHVEPAGSSTFESNTPGVPVELCWDTFTAAADEAGLSRLYGGIHFKDGDINGRAMGREIGDTVWAKSQYYINGGKVPTSVPEPASILGLFVGAAWMTKQRMSA
;
A
#
# COMPACT_ATOMS: atom_id res chain seq x y z
N MET A 1 14.04 2.93 -28.36
CA MET A 1 14.00 1.51 -28.73
C MET A 1 14.52 0.69 -27.56
N VAL A 2 13.80 0.71 -26.42
CA VAL A 2 14.03 -0.21 -25.29
C VAL A 2 12.69 -0.27 -24.52
N LEU A 3 11.76 -1.09 -24.97
CA LEU A 3 10.54 -1.48 -24.24
C LEU A 3 10.10 -2.88 -24.64
N ALA A 4 11.08 -3.77 -24.93
CA ALA A 4 10.82 -5.17 -25.26
C ALA A 4 11.61 -6.08 -24.32
N GLY A 5 11.23 -6.11 -23.05
CA GLY A 5 11.89 -6.93 -22.02
C GLY A 5 11.07 -7.20 -20.77
N MET A 6 9.81 -6.74 -20.70
CA MET A 6 8.94 -7.01 -19.56
C MET A 6 8.04 -8.23 -19.81
N GLN A 7 8.61 -9.45 -19.74
CA GLN A 7 7.87 -10.69 -19.66
C GLN A 7 8.37 -11.50 -18.48
N SER A 8 7.95 -11.10 -17.24
CA SER A 8 7.83 -12.01 -16.09
C SER A 8 7.29 -11.26 -14.85
N GLY A 9 6.13 -10.80 -14.92
CA GLY A 9 5.31 -10.13 -13.92
C GLY A 9 4.36 -9.26 -14.73
N ARG A 10 3.13 -9.71 -14.94
CA ARG A 10 2.16 -8.86 -15.60
C ARG A 10 2.00 -7.60 -14.76
N ALA A 11 2.67 -6.53 -15.21
CA ALA A 11 2.29 -5.20 -14.81
C ALA A 11 0.83 -5.03 -15.19
N ILE A 12 0.05 -4.46 -14.29
CA ILE A 12 -1.27 -3.93 -14.57
C ILE A 12 -1.11 -3.04 -15.78
N ALA A 13 -1.47 -3.53 -16.95
CA ALA A 13 -1.64 -2.70 -18.11
C ALA A 13 -3.00 -2.02 -17.96
N ALA A 14 -3.05 -0.89 -17.26
CA ALA A 14 -4.07 0.07 -17.60
C ALA A 14 -3.97 0.30 -19.11
N ASP A 15 -5.11 0.44 -19.80
CA ASP A 15 -5.13 0.66 -21.26
C ASP A 15 -4.58 2.06 -21.63
N PHE A 16 -3.66 2.60 -20.85
CA PHE A 16 -2.96 3.85 -21.10
C PHE A 16 -1.44 3.65 -21.06
N THR A 17 -0.72 4.44 -21.82
CA THR A 17 0.73 4.52 -21.77
C THR A 17 1.10 5.83 -21.07
N PRO A 18 1.83 5.79 -19.92
CA PRO A 18 2.24 7.01 -19.24
C PRO A 18 3.04 7.93 -20.17
N ASP A 19 2.77 9.23 -20.11
CA ASP A 19 3.58 10.22 -20.80
C ASP A 19 4.93 10.40 -20.10
N ASN A 20 5.97 9.80 -20.64
CA ASN A 20 7.33 9.91 -20.12
C ASN A 20 8.03 11.24 -20.48
N SER A 21 7.32 12.26 -20.96
CA SER A 21 7.92 13.59 -21.19
C SER A 21 8.16 14.33 -19.87
N ASP A 22 7.33 14.10 -18.83
CA ASP A 22 7.44 14.69 -17.50
C ASP A 22 8.48 13.97 -16.63
N ALA A 23 9.37 14.72 -15.98
CA ALA A 23 10.43 14.17 -15.14
C ALA A 23 9.87 13.43 -13.91
N ILE A 24 8.76 13.90 -13.30
CA ILE A 24 8.13 13.24 -12.15
C ILE A 24 7.62 11.86 -12.55
N ILE A 25 6.96 11.76 -13.70
CA ILE A 25 6.44 10.49 -14.23
C ILE A 25 7.59 9.52 -14.54
N ARG A 26 8.70 9.99 -15.14
CA ARG A 26 9.89 9.15 -15.40
C ARG A 26 10.47 8.57 -14.12
N TRP A 27 10.63 9.38 -13.08
CA TRP A 27 11.18 8.93 -11.79
C TRP A 27 10.18 8.05 -11.02
N ASN A 28 8.88 8.30 -11.15
CA ASN A 28 7.86 7.41 -10.62
C ASN A 28 7.95 6.03 -11.30
N ASN A 29 8.05 5.96 -12.64
CA ASN A 29 8.24 4.72 -13.38
C ASN A 29 9.53 3.98 -12.97
N ALA A 30 10.65 4.68 -12.83
CA ALA A 30 11.89 4.07 -12.35
C ALA A 30 11.76 3.51 -10.93
N THR A 31 10.98 4.17 -10.07
CA THR A 31 10.66 3.69 -8.72
C THR A 31 9.86 2.39 -8.78
N LEU A 32 8.81 2.35 -9.60
CA LEU A 32 7.95 1.17 -9.76
C LEU A 32 8.71 -0.01 -10.38
N GLU A 33 9.61 0.24 -11.34
CA GLU A 33 10.46 -0.78 -11.93
C GLU A 33 11.45 -1.35 -10.90
N ALA A 34 12.07 -0.51 -10.09
CA ALA A 34 12.95 -0.96 -9.01
C ALA A 34 12.19 -1.80 -7.97
N ILE A 35 10.96 -1.44 -7.62
CA ILE A 35 10.09 -2.19 -6.71
C ILE A 35 9.76 -3.56 -7.30
N SER A 36 9.24 -3.62 -8.52
CA SER A 36 8.80 -4.87 -9.16
C SER A 36 9.95 -5.84 -9.43
N SER A 37 11.16 -5.31 -9.66
CA SER A 37 12.38 -6.11 -9.85
C SER A 37 13.02 -6.56 -8.54
N SER A 38 12.57 -6.01 -7.41
CA SER A 38 13.09 -6.30 -6.06
C SER A 38 12.21 -7.31 -5.32
N LYS A 39 12.79 -7.94 -4.29
CA LYS A 39 12.04 -8.78 -3.35
C LYS A 39 11.80 -8.01 -2.06
N ILE A 40 10.99 -6.97 -2.13
CA ILE A 40 10.67 -6.14 -0.97
C ILE A 40 9.23 -6.33 -0.51
N ALA A 41 8.96 -6.00 0.76
CA ALA A 41 7.62 -6.06 1.33
C ALA A 41 6.77 -4.86 0.87
N PRO A 42 5.42 -4.95 0.91
CA PRO A 42 4.54 -3.81 0.63
C PRO A 42 4.85 -2.57 1.47
N THR A 43 5.28 -2.76 2.71
CA THR A 43 5.68 -1.72 3.65
C THR A 43 6.92 -0.95 3.19
N SER A 44 7.98 -1.66 2.83
CA SER A 44 9.21 -1.04 2.33
C SER A 44 9.03 -0.42 0.94
N SER A 45 8.13 -0.96 0.10
CA SER A 45 7.75 -0.33 -1.18
C SER A 45 7.02 1.00 -0.95
N ALA A 46 6.06 1.05 -0.03
CA ALA A 46 5.34 2.27 0.34
C ALA A 46 6.31 3.37 0.83
N ARG A 47 7.29 2.98 1.69
CA ARG A 47 8.34 3.89 2.14
C ARG A 47 9.21 4.39 0.98
N ALA A 48 9.61 3.53 0.05
CA ALA A 48 10.43 3.91 -1.09
C ALA A 48 9.70 4.93 -1.99
N ILE A 49 8.42 4.71 -2.26
CA ILE A 49 7.55 5.64 -3.00
C ILE A 49 7.49 6.99 -2.28
N ALA A 50 7.20 6.99 -0.97
CA ALA A 50 7.08 8.21 -0.18
C ALA A 50 8.39 9.02 -0.14
N LEU A 51 9.52 8.36 0.08
CA LEU A 51 10.81 9.05 0.13
C LEU A 51 11.19 9.65 -1.22
N THR A 52 10.96 8.93 -2.32
CA THR A 52 11.21 9.44 -3.67
C THR A 52 10.33 10.63 -3.98
N SER A 53 9.01 10.51 -3.74
CA SER A 53 8.05 11.61 -3.98
C SER A 53 8.34 12.83 -3.10
N THR A 54 8.68 12.62 -1.81
CA THR A 54 9.02 13.70 -0.88
C THR A 54 10.32 14.39 -1.28
N SER A 55 11.35 13.65 -1.72
CA SER A 55 12.60 14.27 -2.15
C SER A 55 12.43 15.12 -3.40
N MET A 56 11.60 14.68 -4.35
CA MET A 56 11.23 15.47 -5.52
C MET A 56 10.45 16.74 -5.13
N TYR A 57 9.50 16.60 -4.19
CA TYR A 57 8.75 17.72 -3.65
C TYR A 57 9.66 18.74 -2.96
N ASP A 58 10.57 18.31 -2.08
CA ASP A 58 11.48 19.19 -1.36
C ASP A 58 12.42 19.96 -2.32
N ALA A 59 12.87 19.30 -3.40
CA ALA A 59 13.66 19.94 -4.43
C ALA A 59 12.86 20.98 -5.23
N TRP A 60 11.61 20.65 -5.59
CA TRP A 60 10.70 21.54 -6.30
C TRP A 60 10.27 22.74 -5.43
N ALA A 61 10.02 22.53 -4.13
CA ALA A 61 9.56 23.57 -3.22
C ALA A 61 10.55 24.76 -3.14
N ALA A 62 11.85 24.51 -3.36
CA ALA A 62 12.86 25.58 -3.45
C ALA A 62 12.59 26.56 -4.60
N TYR A 63 11.83 26.18 -5.62
CA TYR A 63 11.48 26.96 -6.80
C TYR A 63 10.05 27.51 -6.76
N ASP A 64 9.25 27.17 -5.74
CA ASP A 64 7.90 27.69 -5.58
C ASP A 64 7.91 28.85 -4.58
N PRO A 65 7.25 30.00 -4.87
CA PRO A 65 7.32 31.18 -4.00
C PRO A 65 6.55 31.01 -2.68
N THR A 66 5.76 29.94 -2.55
CA THR A 66 4.88 29.68 -1.39
C THR A 66 5.26 28.41 -0.65
N ALA A 67 5.51 27.31 -1.38
CA ALA A 67 5.78 26.02 -0.79
C ALA A 67 7.05 26.02 0.07
N ILE A 68 7.04 25.17 1.11
CA ILE A 68 8.21 24.94 1.97
C ILE A 68 8.63 23.47 1.94
N GLY A 69 9.93 23.21 2.00
CA GLY A 69 10.47 21.87 2.08
C GLY A 69 10.18 21.20 3.43
N THR A 70 10.07 19.88 3.43
CA THR A 70 9.71 19.09 4.64
C THR A 70 10.82 19.11 5.69
N GLN A 71 12.10 19.20 5.26
CA GLN A 71 13.26 19.19 6.13
C GLN A 71 13.96 20.53 6.23
N LEU A 72 14.04 21.28 5.14
CA LEU A 72 14.79 22.55 5.07
C LEU A 72 13.87 23.78 5.20
N GLY A 73 12.57 23.58 5.24
CA GLY A 73 11.59 24.66 5.37
C GLY A 73 11.69 25.65 4.20
N ASP A 74 11.74 26.94 4.50
CA ASP A 74 11.89 28.05 3.56
C ASP A 74 13.36 28.50 3.37
N SER A 75 14.32 27.81 4.00
CA SER A 75 15.75 28.18 3.97
C SER A 75 16.42 28.00 2.60
N LEU A 76 15.74 27.35 1.64
CA LEU A 76 16.28 26.99 0.33
C LEU A 76 15.50 27.64 -0.83
N GLN A 77 15.11 28.90 -0.70
CA GLN A 77 14.42 29.61 -1.78
C GLN A 77 15.37 30.08 -2.88
N ILE A 78 15.08 29.67 -4.13
CA ILE A 78 15.86 30.02 -5.32
C ILE A 78 15.43 31.38 -5.85
N ALA A 79 16.42 32.21 -6.24
CA ALA A 79 16.16 33.55 -6.77
C ALA A 79 15.36 33.51 -8.09
N ALA A 80 14.41 34.43 -8.25
CA ALA A 80 13.48 34.49 -9.37
C ALA A 80 14.09 34.31 -10.79
N PRO A 81 15.28 34.84 -11.14
CA PRO A 81 15.89 34.60 -12.45
C PRO A 81 16.21 33.14 -12.74
N ASN A 82 16.41 32.33 -11.70
CA ASN A 82 16.75 30.90 -11.81
C ASN A 82 15.53 29.98 -11.68
N VAL A 83 14.34 30.53 -11.43
CA VAL A 83 13.07 29.76 -11.38
C VAL A 83 12.59 29.48 -12.80
N THR A 84 13.07 28.39 -13.38
CA THR A 84 12.71 27.95 -14.73
C THR A 84 12.26 26.50 -14.69
N GLN A 85 11.45 26.07 -15.68
CA GLN A 85 11.02 24.69 -15.85
C GLN A 85 12.25 23.74 -15.86
N GLN A 86 13.26 24.05 -16.65
CA GLN A 86 14.48 23.24 -16.77
C GLN A 86 15.22 23.09 -15.43
N ASN A 87 15.28 24.13 -14.62
CA ASN A 87 15.93 24.05 -13.31
C ASN A 87 15.12 23.24 -12.30
N LYS A 88 13.79 23.32 -12.33
CA LYS A 88 12.90 22.44 -11.56
C LYS A 88 13.11 20.99 -11.94
N GLU A 89 13.11 20.66 -13.24
CA GLU A 89 13.38 19.29 -13.76
C GLU A 89 14.74 18.77 -13.33
N THR A 90 15.76 19.63 -13.39
CA THR A 90 17.11 19.29 -12.93
C THR A 90 17.10 18.97 -11.43
N ALA A 91 16.53 19.84 -10.61
CA ALA A 91 16.52 19.67 -9.16
C ALA A 91 15.76 18.41 -8.72
N VAL A 92 14.55 18.17 -9.26
CA VAL A 92 13.76 16.96 -8.93
C VAL A 92 14.46 15.70 -9.40
N SER A 93 15.17 15.75 -10.54
CA SER A 93 15.89 14.58 -11.07
C SER A 93 17.08 14.19 -10.21
N TYR A 94 17.89 15.16 -9.77
CA TYR A 94 18.99 14.88 -8.85
C TYR A 94 18.47 14.37 -7.49
N ALA A 95 17.36 14.92 -6.99
CA ALA A 95 16.75 14.47 -5.74
C ALA A 95 16.26 13.01 -5.83
N ALA A 96 15.49 12.68 -6.87
CA ALA A 96 15.02 11.32 -7.12
C ALA A 96 16.18 10.33 -7.30
N TYR A 97 17.15 10.69 -8.13
CA TYR A 97 18.34 9.87 -8.40
C TYR A 97 19.09 9.51 -7.11
N ARG A 98 19.39 10.51 -6.24
CA ARG A 98 20.10 10.25 -4.98
C ARG A 98 19.28 9.39 -4.02
N THR A 99 17.98 9.63 -3.95
CA THR A 99 17.08 8.88 -3.08
C THR A 99 16.98 7.43 -3.55
N LEU A 100 16.72 7.19 -4.83
CA LEU A 100 16.60 5.85 -5.39
C LEU A 100 17.92 5.06 -5.36
N SER A 101 19.06 5.71 -5.64
CA SER A 101 20.39 5.09 -5.50
C SER A 101 20.69 4.63 -4.06
N ASN A 102 20.17 5.34 -3.05
CA ASN A 102 20.28 4.93 -1.65
C ASN A 102 19.35 3.77 -1.31
N LEU A 103 18.10 3.81 -1.81
CA LEU A 103 17.07 2.80 -1.50
C LEU A 103 17.30 1.49 -2.25
N PHE A 104 17.76 1.55 -3.49
CA PHE A 104 17.94 0.41 -4.40
C PHE A 104 19.34 0.38 -5.03
N PRO A 105 20.40 0.19 -4.24
CA PRO A 105 21.78 0.26 -4.76
C PRO A 105 22.08 -0.79 -5.83
N THR A 106 21.34 -1.87 -5.90
CA THR A 106 21.49 -2.92 -6.93
C THR A 106 20.85 -2.54 -8.27
N HIS A 107 20.05 -1.47 -8.33
CA HIS A 107 19.37 -0.97 -9.53
C HIS A 107 20.02 0.30 -10.12
N GLN A 108 21.27 0.59 -9.76
CA GLN A 108 21.97 1.81 -10.16
C GLN A 108 21.92 2.06 -11.68
N ASN A 109 22.09 1.01 -12.49
CA ASN A 109 22.07 1.13 -13.97
C ASN A 109 20.70 1.66 -14.50
N LEU A 110 19.60 1.33 -13.85
CA LEU A 110 18.27 1.85 -14.20
C LEU A 110 18.25 3.37 -14.00
N PHE A 111 18.70 3.85 -12.85
CA PHE A 111 18.69 5.27 -12.52
C PHE A 111 19.70 6.07 -13.33
N ASP A 112 20.87 5.49 -13.60
CA ASP A 112 21.89 6.08 -14.49
C ASP A 112 21.34 6.26 -15.91
N SER A 113 20.52 5.31 -16.41
CA SER A 113 19.89 5.45 -17.72
C SER A 113 18.92 6.64 -17.76
N VAL A 114 18.08 6.82 -16.72
CA VAL A 114 17.15 7.96 -16.64
C VAL A 114 17.92 9.28 -16.63
N MET A 115 18.99 9.39 -15.82
CA MET A 115 19.84 10.60 -15.79
C MET A 115 20.50 10.87 -17.15
N SER A 116 21.01 9.83 -17.82
CA SER A 116 21.62 9.93 -19.15
C SER A 116 20.63 10.41 -20.21
N ASP A 117 19.40 9.87 -20.20
CA ASP A 117 18.33 10.26 -21.13
C ASP A 117 17.88 11.71 -20.93
N LEU A 118 18.02 12.23 -19.71
CA LEU A 118 17.77 13.62 -19.35
C LEU A 118 19.00 14.52 -19.57
N GLY A 119 20.15 13.95 -19.88
CA GLY A 119 21.40 14.70 -20.12
C GLY A 119 22.08 15.19 -18.83
N TYR A 120 21.89 14.51 -17.69
CA TYR A 120 22.45 14.91 -16.40
C TYR A 120 23.68 14.06 -16.01
N ASP A 121 24.62 14.70 -15.30
CA ASP A 121 25.85 14.08 -14.82
C ASP A 121 25.63 13.35 -13.48
N THR A 122 25.69 12.02 -13.49
CA THR A 122 25.53 11.16 -12.30
C THR A 122 26.66 11.34 -11.28
N THR A 123 27.82 11.85 -11.69
CA THR A 123 29.00 12.03 -10.82
C THR A 123 28.96 13.32 -10.02
N PHE A 124 28.06 14.26 -10.37
CA PHE A 124 27.94 15.56 -9.69
C PHE A 124 27.21 15.40 -8.34
N THR A 125 27.96 15.34 -7.24
CA THR A 125 27.47 14.99 -5.89
C THR A 125 27.46 16.16 -4.89
N THR A 126 27.85 17.36 -5.34
CA THR A 126 27.97 18.55 -4.48
C THR A 126 26.63 18.92 -3.83
N THR A 127 26.69 19.25 -2.53
CA THR A 127 25.55 19.74 -1.71
C THR A 127 25.80 21.16 -1.18
N ASP A 128 26.91 21.80 -1.55
CA ASP A 128 27.29 23.15 -1.12
C ASP A 128 26.84 24.16 -2.19
N LEU A 129 25.81 24.94 -1.88
CA LEU A 129 25.28 25.98 -2.77
C LEU A 129 26.32 27.09 -3.11
N THR A 130 27.34 27.29 -2.28
CA THR A 130 28.41 28.25 -2.58
C THR A 130 29.32 27.82 -3.73
N ALA A 131 29.27 26.53 -4.09
CA ALA A 131 29.97 25.95 -5.24
C ALA A 131 29.21 26.11 -6.57
N SER A 132 28.02 26.72 -6.56
CA SER A 132 27.25 27.00 -7.76
C SER A 132 27.94 27.99 -8.67
N ILE A 133 28.10 27.61 -9.96
CA ILE A 133 28.70 28.48 -10.99
C ILE A 133 27.68 28.98 -12.02
N ASN A 134 26.48 28.41 -12.04
CA ASN A 134 25.35 28.81 -12.88
C ASN A 134 24.05 28.19 -12.35
N ALA A 135 22.92 28.56 -12.92
CA ALA A 135 21.60 28.12 -12.49
C ALA A 135 21.39 26.61 -12.59
N GLN A 136 21.99 25.92 -13.56
CA GLN A 136 21.89 24.47 -13.72
C GLN A 136 22.66 23.73 -12.62
N THR A 137 23.87 24.19 -12.27
CA THR A 137 24.63 23.62 -11.16
C THR A 137 23.96 23.91 -9.81
N GLU A 138 23.35 25.09 -9.65
CA GLU A 138 22.52 25.42 -8.48
C GLU A 138 21.35 24.42 -8.34
N ALA A 139 20.67 24.10 -9.45
CA ALA A 139 19.57 23.14 -9.47
C ALA A 139 20.04 21.71 -9.09
N ALA A 140 21.15 21.27 -9.63
CA ALA A 140 21.71 19.96 -9.27
C ALA A 140 22.12 19.89 -7.78
N ILE A 141 22.72 20.97 -7.25
CA ILE A 141 23.07 21.07 -5.81
C ILE A 141 21.79 21.06 -4.96
N THR A 142 20.76 21.79 -5.35
CA THR A 142 19.46 21.81 -4.67
C THR A 142 18.89 20.40 -4.55
N GLY A 143 18.84 19.64 -5.63
CA GLY A 143 18.37 18.25 -5.62
C GLY A 143 19.22 17.33 -4.73
N ASN A 144 20.55 17.43 -4.83
CA ASN A 144 21.46 16.65 -3.98
C ASN A 144 21.28 17.00 -2.49
N LEU A 145 21.13 18.29 -2.15
CA LEU A 145 21.00 18.78 -0.79
C LEU A 145 19.68 18.33 -0.14
N THR A 146 18.56 18.48 -0.85
CA THR A 146 17.24 18.08 -0.36
C THR A 146 17.13 16.58 -0.17
N ALA A 147 17.61 15.78 -1.12
CA ALA A 147 17.70 14.33 -0.97
C ALA A 147 18.54 13.92 0.24
N LYS A 148 19.71 14.57 0.43
CA LYS A 148 20.56 14.31 1.60
C LYS A 148 19.83 14.62 2.91
N ALA A 149 19.18 15.77 3.01
CA ALA A 149 18.46 16.18 4.22
C ALA A 149 17.33 15.17 4.57
N LEU A 150 16.57 14.75 3.58
CA LEU A 150 15.52 13.74 3.77
C LEU A 150 16.09 12.37 4.18
N LEU A 151 17.13 11.89 3.49
CA LEU A 151 17.76 10.62 3.78
C LEU A 151 18.42 10.59 5.17
N ASP A 152 19.07 11.68 5.58
CA ASP A 152 19.64 11.83 6.92
C ASP A 152 18.53 11.78 7.99
N TYR A 153 17.40 12.45 7.77
CA TYR A 153 16.24 12.41 8.67
C TYR A 153 15.64 11.00 8.78
N ARG A 154 15.54 10.29 7.66
CA ARG A 154 14.95 8.93 7.57
C ARG A 154 15.92 7.79 7.87
N ALA A 155 17.20 8.08 8.10
CA ALA A 155 18.21 7.05 8.36
C ALA A 155 17.92 6.19 9.60
N ASN A 156 17.23 6.76 10.59
CA ASN A 156 16.88 6.13 11.86
C ASN A 156 15.37 6.23 12.13
N ASP A 157 14.54 6.13 11.12
CA ASP A 157 13.09 6.27 11.22
C ASP A 157 12.35 5.03 11.75
N GLY A 158 13.06 3.98 12.16
CA GLY A 158 12.51 2.74 12.67
C GLY A 158 12.35 1.64 11.62
N SER A 159 12.52 1.94 10.32
CA SER A 159 12.37 0.97 9.22
C SER A 159 13.47 -0.10 9.16
N ASN A 160 14.61 0.15 9.79
CA ASN A 160 15.80 -0.73 9.75
C ASN A 160 16.32 -1.01 8.33
N GLN A 161 16.27 0.00 7.45
CA GLN A 161 16.71 -0.11 6.04
C GLN A 161 18.13 -0.67 5.91
N GLN A 162 19.07 -0.23 6.78
CA GLN A 162 20.48 -0.65 6.73
C GLN A 162 20.68 -2.15 6.98
N SER A 163 19.71 -2.80 7.62
CA SER A 163 19.68 -4.25 7.83
C SER A 163 18.66 -4.92 6.92
N ASN A 164 18.42 -4.35 5.73
CA ASN A 164 17.48 -4.85 4.75
C ASN A 164 16.07 -5.06 5.30
N TYR A 165 15.60 -4.13 6.13
CA TYR A 165 14.28 -4.14 6.77
C TYR A 165 14.02 -5.37 7.66
N ALA A 166 15.06 -6.01 8.16
CA ALA A 166 14.94 -7.14 9.09
C ALA A 166 14.16 -6.74 10.35
N GLY A 167 13.33 -7.65 10.85
CA GLY A 167 12.53 -7.41 12.04
C GLY A 167 13.36 -7.05 13.26
N THR A 168 12.99 -5.99 13.97
CA THR A 168 13.64 -5.54 15.21
C THR A 168 12.89 -6.01 16.46
N LEU A 169 11.63 -6.44 16.30
CA LEU A 169 10.84 -7.06 17.35
C LEU A 169 11.15 -8.56 17.42
N ASN A 170 11.19 -9.11 18.62
CA ASN A 170 11.29 -10.56 18.84
C ASN A 170 9.88 -11.18 18.63
N TYR A 171 9.27 -10.97 17.46
CA TYR A 171 7.99 -11.55 17.12
C TYR A 171 8.14 -13.06 16.92
N GLN A 172 7.29 -13.82 17.60
CA GLN A 172 7.19 -15.27 17.43
C GLN A 172 5.71 -15.62 17.25
N PRO A 173 5.33 -16.35 16.18
CA PRO A 173 3.95 -16.75 16.01
C PRO A 173 3.51 -17.69 17.14
N VAL A 174 2.27 -17.54 17.60
CA VAL A 174 1.65 -18.44 18.59
C VAL A 174 1.42 -19.83 18.00
N ASN A 175 1.07 -19.87 16.73
CA ASN A 175 0.82 -21.10 15.97
C ASN A 175 2.07 -21.52 15.19
N THR A 176 2.23 -22.84 15.00
CA THR A 176 3.21 -23.38 14.07
C THR A 176 2.54 -23.73 12.73
N TRP A 177 3.32 -23.96 11.69
CA TRP A 177 2.79 -24.26 10.36
C TRP A 177 1.91 -25.53 10.34
N ASP A 178 2.13 -26.46 11.27
CA ASP A 178 1.48 -27.78 11.38
C ASP A 178 0.52 -27.89 12.58
N ASN A 179 0.46 -26.85 13.45
CA ASN A 179 -0.42 -26.90 14.62
C ASN A 179 -0.99 -25.53 14.97
N ILE A 180 -2.29 -25.48 15.23
CA ILE A 180 -3.00 -24.31 15.72
C ILE A 180 -3.19 -24.44 17.23
N ASN A 181 -2.43 -23.64 17.99
CA ASN A 181 -2.54 -23.53 19.45
C ASN A 181 -3.63 -22.53 19.86
N ASP A 182 -3.83 -21.49 19.04
CA ASP A 182 -4.84 -20.47 19.23
C ASP A 182 -5.48 -20.13 17.88
N PRO A 183 -6.79 -20.44 17.67
CA PRO A 183 -7.46 -20.23 16.38
C PRO A 183 -7.68 -18.76 16.01
N GLU A 184 -7.52 -17.81 16.96
CA GLU A 184 -7.58 -16.38 16.68
C GLU A 184 -6.28 -15.83 16.12
N ARG A 185 -5.15 -16.52 16.32
CA ARG A 185 -3.81 -16.01 16.02
C ARG A 185 -3.33 -16.46 14.64
N TRP A 186 -2.50 -15.58 14.06
CA TRP A 186 -1.87 -15.87 12.78
C TRP A 186 -1.06 -17.16 12.80
N GLN A 187 -1.18 -17.93 11.72
CA GLN A 187 -0.44 -19.16 11.49
C GLN A 187 0.48 -18.98 10.28
N PRO A 188 1.80 -19.21 10.39
CA PRO A 188 2.66 -19.32 9.22
C PRO A 188 2.27 -20.55 8.38
N ILE A 189 2.25 -20.40 7.06
CA ILE A 189 1.90 -21.48 6.15
C ILE A 189 3.17 -22.10 5.56
N SER A 190 3.16 -23.42 5.32
CA SER A 190 4.13 -24.12 4.47
C SER A 190 3.40 -24.80 3.33
N ILE A 191 3.86 -24.59 2.10
CA ILE A 191 3.30 -25.21 0.89
C ILE A 191 3.97 -26.55 0.54
N ASP A 192 5.10 -26.85 1.16
CA ASP A 192 5.96 -28.01 0.88
C ASP A 192 6.13 -28.95 2.09
N GLY A 193 5.19 -28.89 3.05
CA GLY A 193 5.16 -29.78 4.20
C GLY A 193 6.26 -29.52 5.24
N GLY A 194 6.69 -28.26 5.40
CA GLY A 194 7.66 -27.81 6.39
C GLY A 194 9.07 -27.55 5.86
N GLY A 195 9.28 -27.70 4.53
CA GLY A 195 10.57 -27.36 3.91
C GLY A 195 10.81 -25.85 3.87
N THR A 196 9.76 -25.09 3.52
CA THR A 196 9.78 -23.63 3.53
C THR A 196 8.60 -23.12 4.36
N ILE A 197 8.87 -22.44 5.46
CA ILE A 197 7.86 -21.87 6.34
C ILE A 197 7.84 -20.35 6.16
N GLN A 198 6.65 -19.76 6.07
CA GLN A 198 6.49 -18.31 6.01
C GLN A 198 7.10 -17.62 7.23
N GLU A 199 7.84 -16.54 6.98
CA GLU A 199 8.30 -15.61 8.01
C GLU A 199 7.41 -14.36 7.98
N ASN A 200 7.04 -13.82 9.15
CA ASN A 200 6.24 -12.61 9.22
C ASN A 200 7.04 -11.42 8.65
N LEU A 201 6.48 -10.77 7.62
CA LEU A 201 7.14 -9.65 6.94
C LEU A 201 7.02 -8.36 7.77
N THR A 202 8.16 -7.77 8.08
CA THR A 202 8.29 -6.45 8.72
C THR A 202 7.41 -6.26 9.98
N PRO A 203 7.42 -7.19 10.97
CA PRO A 203 6.55 -7.11 12.14
C PRO A 203 6.78 -5.86 13.02
N HIS A 204 7.88 -5.15 12.81
CA HIS A 204 8.28 -3.92 13.51
C HIS A 204 7.80 -2.63 12.83
N TRP A 205 7.01 -2.72 11.74
CA TRP A 205 6.73 -1.56 10.90
C TRP A 205 5.91 -0.47 11.59
N ASN A 206 5.17 -0.80 12.62
CA ASN A 206 4.48 0.15 13.49
C ASN A 206 5.41 1.08 14.30
N GLN A 207 6.73 0.78 14.31
CA GLN A 207 7.74 1.64 14.93
C GLN A 207 8.32 2.69 13.96
N VAL A 208 7.94 2.62 12.68
CA VAL A 208 8.41 3.57 11.67
C VAL A 208 7.76 4.93 11.90
N THR A 209 8.57 5.98 11.87
CA THR A 209 8.08 7.36 12.00
C THR A 209 7.20 7.73 10.81
N PRO A 210 5.89 8.02 11.01
CA PRO A 210 5.00 8.38 9.92
C PRO A 210 5.31 9.76 9.34
N PHE A 211 4.67 10.08 8.21
CA PHE A 211 4.71 11.40 7.63
C PHE A 211 3.75 12.37 8.33
N ALA A 212 2.48 12.00 8.45
CA ALA A 212 1.42 12.88 8.94
C ALA A 212 0.81 12.43 10.28
N LEU A 213 0.70 11.13 10.50
CA LEU A 213 0.10 10.59 11.71
C LEU A 213 0.95 10.94 12.94
N SER A 214 0.29 11.10 14.09
CA SER A 214 0.94 11.34 15.39
C SER A 214 1.52 10.05 15.99
N SER A 215 0.92 8.90 15.66
CA SER A 215 1.33 7.56 16.08
C SER A 215 0.74 6.52 15.11
N ALA A 216 1.31 5.30 15.10
CA ALA A 216 0.83 4.21 14.26
C ALA A 216 -0.62 3.79 14.58
N ASP A 217 -1.02 3.88 15.84
CA ASP A 217 -2.32 3.49 16.39
C ASP A 217 -3.39 4.60 16.36
N GLN A 218 -3.09 5.77 15.73
CA GLN A 218 -4.00 6.93 15.73
C GLN A 218 -5.43 6.57 15.27
N TYR A 219 -5.56 5.66 14.31
CA TYR A 219 -6.83 5.21 13.75
C TYR A 219 -7.05 3.71 13.93
N LEU A 220 -6.45 3.11 14.99
CA LEU A 220 -6.60 1.68 15.26
C LEU A 220 -8.09 1.33 15.42
N PRO A 221 -8.66 0.44 14.58
CA PRO A 221 -10.07 0.09 14.65
C PRO A 221 -10.36 -0.84 15.85
N ALA A 222 -11.66 -1.02 16.14
CA ALA A 222 -12.09 -1.99 17.13
C ALA A 222 -11.57 -3.41 16.81
N PRO A 223 -11.41 -4.30 17.83
CA PRO A 223 -10.93 -5.65 17.60
C PRO A 223 -11.85 -6.45 16.66
N PRO A 224 -11.27 -7.39 15.88
CA PRO A 224 -12.05 -8.33 15.07
C PRO A 224 -12.84 -9.31 15.94
N GLU A 225 -13.71 -10.11 15.32
CA GLU A 225 -14.53 -11.11 15.99
C GLU A 225 -13.67 -12.16 16.72
N PRO A 226 -13.76 -12.30 18.04
CA PRO A 226 -12.99 -13.30 18.78
C PRO A 226 -13.52 -14.72 18.51
N PHE A 227 -12.69 -15.75 18.70
CA PHE A 227 -13.09 -17.16 18.57
C PHE A 227 -14.14 -17.57 19.60
N LEU A 228 -13.99 -17.10 20.85
CA LEU A 228 -14.96 -17.32 21.91
C LEU A 228 -15.67 -16.01 22.28
N ASP A 229 -16.97 -16.10 22.56
CA ASP A 229 -17.74 -15.00 23.09
C ASP A 229 -17.41 -14.73 24.59
N ALA A 230 -18.04 -13.71 25.19
CA ALA A 230 -17.82 -13.34 26.59
C ALA A 230 -18.22 -14.45 27.59
N ASP A 231 -19.07 -15.38 27.20
CA ASP A 231 -19.52 -16.51 28.00
C ASP A 231 -18.65 -17.76 27.80
N GLY A 232 -17.62 -17.69 26.93
CA GLY A 232 -16.71 -18.78 26.62
C GLY A 232 -17.25 -19.80 25.60
N ASN A 233 -18.32 -19.48 24.87
CA ASN A 233 -18.85 -20.29 23.80
C ASN A 233 -18.22 -19.90 22.46
N LEU A 234 -18.28 -20.81 21.47
CA LEU A 234 -17.87 -20.49 20.11
C LEU A 234 -18.66 -19.28 19.57
N ASN A 235 -17.94 -18.21 19.23
CA ASN A 235 -18.56 -16.99 18.74
C ASN A 235 -19.12 -17.18 17.33
N GLN A 236 -20.42 -16.95 17.18
CA GLN A 236 -21.10 -17.08 15.90
C GLN A 236 -20.59 -16.05 14.87
N GLY A 237 -20.13 -14.86 15.29
CA GLY A 237 -19.48 -13.88 14.41
C GLY A 237 -18.23 -14.45 13.74
N PHE A 238 -17.36 -15.08 14.54
CA PHE A 238 -16.15 -15.76 14.03
C PHE A 238 -16.48 -16.88 13.03
N VAL A 239 -17.54 -17.66 13.26
CA VAL A 239 -17.99 -18.70 12.32
C VAL A 239 -18.58 -18.07 11.06
N ASN A 240 -19.43 -17.05 11.18
CA ASN A 240 -20.13 -16.42 10.06
C ASN A 240 -19.17 -15.78 9.06
N GLN A 241 -18.09 -15.11 9.51
CA GLN A 241 -17.09 -14.55 8.59
C GLN A 241 -16.39 -15.64 7.77
N SER A 242 -16.16 -16.83 8.35
CA SER A 242 -15.60 -17.98 7.64
C SER A 242 -16.59 -18.56 6.63
N LEU A 243 -17.89 -18.64 6.97
CA LEU A 243 -18.95 -19.07 6.05
C LEU A 243 -19.11 -18.09 4.88
N GLU A 244 -18.93 -16.79 5.11
CA GLU A 244 -18.97 -15.79 4.03
C GLU A 244 -17.83 -16.00 3.02
N VAL A 245 -16.61 -16.31 3.49
CA VAL A 245 -15.48 -16.63 2.60
C VAL A 245 -15.71 -17.94 1.85
N ILE A 246 -16.27 -18.98 2.51
CA ILE A 246 -16.66 -20.24 1.85
C ILE A 246 -17.68 -19.95 0.74
N LYS A 247 -18.67 -19.11 1.00
CA LYS A 247 -19.68 -18.70 0.01
C LYS A 247 -19.05 -18.00 -1.19
N TYR A 248 -18.16 -17.02 -0.99
CA TYR A 248 -17.43 -16.41 -2.10
C TYR A 248 -16.67 -17.45 -2.91
N SER A 249 -15.95 -18.35 -2.25
CA SER A 249 -15.20 -19.43 -2.91
C SER A 249 -16.12 -20.38 -3.71
N ALA A 250 -17.34 -20.64 -3.23
CA ALA A 250 -18.32 -21.47 -3.93
C ALA A 250 -18.89 -20.80 -5.19
N GLU A 251 -19.05 -19.48 -5.16
CA GLU A 251 -19.78 -18.68 -6.15
C GLU A 251 -18.84 -17.92 -7.13
N LEU A 252 -17.54 -18.20 -7.14
CA LEU A 252 -16.56 -17.53 -8.02
C LEU A 252 -16.93 -17.70 -9.50
N THR A 253 -17.26 -16.61 -10.16
CA THR A 253 -17.35 -16.51 -11.62
C THR A 253 -16.04 -15.99 -12.22
N ASP A 254 -15.92 -15.99 -13.55
CA ASP A 254 -14.74 -15.44 -14.23
C ASP A 254 -14.47 -13.98 -13.83
N ARG A 255 -15.53 -13.21 -13.56
CA ARG A 255 -15.38 -11.80 -13.15
C ARG A 255 -14.74 -11.67 -11.77
N GLU A 256 -15.22 -12.40 -10.75
CA GLU A 256 -14.63 -12.39 -9.41
C GLU A 256 -13.21 -12.93 -9.40
N LYS A 257 -12.91 -13.93 -10.23
CA LYS A 257 -11.56 -14.45 -10.43
C LYS A 257 -10.63 -13.41 -11.03
N VAL A 258 -11.08 -12.71 -12.07
CA VAL A 258 -10.34 -11.60 -12.69
C VAL A 258 -10.11 -10.48 -11.68
N ILE A 259 -11.12 -10.07 -10.92
CA ILE A 259 -10.98 -9.05 -9.87
C ILE A 259 -9.94 -9.49 -8.82
N ALA A 260 -10.01 -10.75 -8.36
CA ALA A 260 -9.07 -11.28 -7.37
C ALA A 260 -7.61 -11.26 -7.88
N GLU A 261 -7.39 -11.57 -9.17
CA GLU A 261 -6.07 -11.63 -9.77
C GLU A 261 -5.55 -10.25 -10.17
N TYR A 262 -6.39 -9.36 -10.72
CA TYR A 262 -6.04 -7.99 -11.07
C TYR A 262 -5.47 -7.23 -9.86
N TRP A 263 -6.14 -7.33 -8.72
CA TRP A 263 -5.73 -6.70 -7.47
C TRP A 263 -4.81 -7.59 -6.60
N ALA A 264 -4.27 -8.68 -7.14
CA ALA A 264 -3.41 -9.57 -6.34
C ALA A 264 -2.17 -8.86 -5.82
N ASP A 265 -1.54 -8.03 -6.64
CA ASP A 265 -0.38 -7.20 -6.30
C ASP A 265 0.68 -7.97 -5.49
N GLY A 266 0.95 -9.21 -5.92
CA GLY A 266 1.85 -10.12 -5.25
C GLY A 266 3.34 -9.83 -5.51
N PRO A 267 4.24 -10.75 -5.11
CA PRO A 267 5.66 -10.62 -5.36
C PRO A 267 5.99 -10.42 -6.85
N LYS A 268 6.94 -9.56 -7.17
CA LYS A 268 7.37 -9.18 -8.53
C LYS A 268 6.34 -8.31 -9.29
N THR A 269 5.42 -7.69 -8.60
CA THR A 269 4.59 -6.61 -9.12
C THR A 269 5.02 -5.28 -8.50
N VAL A 270 4.33 -4.21 -8.85
CA VAL A 270 4.52 -2.90 -8.20
C VAL A 270 4.01 -2.87 -6.76
N LEU A 271 3.35 -3.94 -6.28
CA LEU A 271 2.69 -4.07 -4.99
C LEU A 271 1.53 -3.07 -4.81
N PRO A 272 0.64 -3.23 -3.82
CA PRO A 272 -0.52 -2.35 -3.67
C PRO A 272 -0.18 -0.85 -3.63
N PRO A 273 0.90 -0.40 -2.93
CA PRO A 273 1.27 1.01 -2.96
C PRO A 273 1.64 1.54 -4.35
N GLY A 274 2.31 0.71 -5.16
CA GLY A 274 2.71 1.08 -6.53
C GLY A 274 1.55 1.08 -7.52
N HIS A 275 0.54 0.22 -7.32
CA HIS A 275 -0.66 0.21 -8.14
C HIS A 275 -1.33 1.60 -8.15
N TRP A 276 -1.48 2.22 -6.99
CA TRP A 276 -2.07 3.56 -6.88
C TRP A 276 -1.18 4.67 -7.46
N GLN A 277 0.13 4.44 -7.59
CA GLN A 277 0.98 5.36 -8.35
C GLN A 277 0.66 5.31 -9.86
N ILE A 278 0.36 4.12 -10.41
CA ILE A 278 -0.09 3.98 -11.80
C ILE A 278 -1.41 4.73 -12.02
N PHE A 279 -2.35 4.65 -11.07
CA PHE A 279 -3.60 5.42 -11.14
C PHE A 279 -3.34 6.94 -11.03
N GLY A 280 -2.38 7.37 -10.22
CA GLY A 280 -1.92 8.75 -10.19
C GLY A 280 -1.35 9.21 -11.54
N GLN A 281 -0.62 8.35 -12.26
CA GLN A 281 -0.14 8.65 -13.61
C GLN A 281 -1.29 8.78 -14.63
N TYR A 282 -2.31 7.93 -14.51
CA TYR A 282 -3.53 8.07 -15.33
C TYR A 282 -4.22 9.41 -15.08
N VAL A 283 -4.40 9.80 -13.82
CA VAL A 283 -4.97 11.11 -13.46
C VAL A 283 -4.12 12.25 -14.03
N SER A 284 -2.80 12.16 -13.92
CA SER A 284 -1.87 13.12 -14.50
C SER A 284 -2.11 13.32 -16.01
N GLN A 285 -2.25 12.23 -16.75
CA GLN A 285 -2.50 12.25 -18.19
C GLN A 285 -3.90 12.71 -18.52
N ARG A 286 -4.93 12.21 -17.81
CA ARG A 286 -6.35 12.60 -17.99
C ARG A 286 -6.55 14.09 -17.85
N ASP A 287 -5.94 14.69 -16.82
CA ASP A 287 -6.12 16.08 -16.45
C ASP A 287 -5.03 17.00 -17.02
N ASN A 288 -4.10 16.45 -17.82
CA ASN A 288 -2.98 17.16 -18.44
C ASN A 288 -2.17 17.98 -17.42
N LEU A 289 -1.79 17.33 -16.32
CA LEU A 289 -1.07 17.98 -15.21
C LEU A 289 0.33 18.43 -15.63
N SER A 290 0.71 19.61 -15.15
CA SER A 290 2.08 20.12 -15.28
C SER A 290 3.03 19.41 -14.31
N LEU A 291 4.36 19.61 -14.49
CA LEU A 291 5.37 19.13 -13.51
C LEU A 291 5.04 19.65 -12.09
N ASP A 292 4.64 20.93 -11.97
CA ASP A 292 4.30 21.55 -10.68
C ASP A 292 3.08 20.87 -10.04
N ASP A 293 2.13 20.41 -10.83
CA ASP A 293 0.95 19.70 -10.37
C ASP A 293 1.29 18.25 -10.03
N ASN A 294 2.05 17.57 -10.89
CA ASN A 294 2.50 16.20 -10.67
C ASN A 294 3.29 16.05 -9.37
N VAL A 295 4.22 16.97 -9.10
CA VAL A 295 5.00 16.94 -7.86
C VAL A 295 4.12 17.00 -6.62
N LYS A 296 3.07 17.82 -6.62
CA LYS A 296 2.12 17.94 -5.50
C LYS A 296 1.25 16.70 -5.35
N LEU A 297 0.74 16.17 -6.46
CA LEU A 297 -0.07 14.95 -6.49
C LEU A 297 0.71 13.77 -5.90
N PHE A 298 1.89 13.47 -6.47
CA PHE A 298 2.67 12.31 -6.04
C PHE A 298 3.26 12.46 -4.63
N PHE A 299 3.51 13.71 -4.17
CA PHE A 299 3.88 13.98 -2.77
C PHE A 299 2.78 13.54 -1.80
N GLY A 300 1.53 13.92 -2.03
CA GLY A 300 0.40 13.47 -1.22
C GLY A 300 0.17 11.97 -1.33
N LEU A 301 0.10 11.46 -2.56
CA LEU A 301 -0.21 10.06 -2.85
C LEU A 301 0.84 9.09 -2.28
N GLY A 302 2.12 9.41 -2.44
CA GLY A 302 3.21 8.59 -1.91
C GLY A 302 3.21 8.52 -0.38
N ASN A 303 2.98 9.65 0.29
CA ASN A 303 2.93 9.69 1.75
C ASN A 303 1.65 9.06 2.32
N ALA A 304 0.53 9.06 1.58
CA ALA A 304 -0.70 8.38 2.01
C ALA A 304 -0.50 6.87 2.10
N VAL A 305 0.06 6.25 1.07
CA VAL A 305 0.36 4.80 1.12
C VAL A 305 1.42 4.46 2.16
N PHE A 306 2.35 5.38 2.45
CA PHE A 306 3.35 5.17 3.49
C PHE A 306 2.72 5.15 4.89
N ASP A 307 1.95 6.15 5.26
CA ASP A 307 1.29 6.20 6.57
C ASP A 307 0.25 5.07 6.70
N ALA A 308 -0.45 4.72 5.62
CA ALA A 308 -1.33 3.55 5.56
C ALA A 308 -0.57 2.24 5.85
N SER A 309 0.68 2.11 5.38
CA SER A 309 1.52 0.94 5.69
C SER A 309 1.82 0.81 7.18
N ILE A 310 2.11 1.93 7.83
CA ILE A 310 2.47 1.98 9.25
C ILE A 310 1.28 1.62 10.12
N SER A 311 0.13 2.23 9.86
CA SER A 311 -1.08 2.02 10.66
C SER A 311 -1.69 0.63 10.44
N SER A 312 -1.73 0.14 9.19
CA SER A 312 -2.22 -1.22 8.93
C SER A 312 -1.33 -2.29 9.55
N TRP A 313 -0.01 -2.10 9.57
CA TRP A 313 0.90 -3.04 10.25
C TRP A 313 0.83 -2.95 11.77
N ASP A 314 0.50 -1.77 12.34
CA ASP A 314 0.19 -1.67 13.77
C ASP A 314 -1.00 -2.54 14.13
N ALA A 315 -2.11 -2.43 13.42
CA ALA A 315 -3.29 -3.26 13.62
C ALA A 315 -2.96 -4.76 13.48
N LYS A 316 -2.14 -5.14 12.47
CA LYS A 316 -1.72 -6.53 12.24
C LYS A 316 -0.91 -7.10 13.39
N VAL A 317 0.02 -6.34 13.93
CA VAL A 317 0.84 -6.78 15.08
C VAL A 317 0.04 -6.77 16.37
N HIS A 318 -0.83 -5.78 16.55
CA HIS A 318 -1.66 -5.63 17.74
C HIS A 318 -2.64 -6.79 17.91
N TYR A 319 -3.36 -7.16 16.85
CA TYR A 319 -4.38 -8.20 16.90
C TYR A 319 -3.83 -9.59 16.56
N ASP A 320 -2.77 -9.66 15.75
CA ASP A 320 -2.14 -10.92 15.29
C ASP A 320 -3.16 -11.94 14.76
N TYR A 321 -4.19 -11.47 14.02
CA TYR A 321 -5.40 -12.21 13.72
C TYR A 321 -5.22 -13.24 12.61
N ALA A 322 -5.93 -14.38 12.75
CA ALA A 322 -5.85 -15.52 11.87
C ALA A 322 -6.37 -15.22 10.45
N ARG A 323 -5.77 -15.88 9.45
CA ARG A 323 -6.20 -15.84 8.05
C ARG A 323 -7.31 -16.86 7.76
N PRO A 324 -8.19 -16.63 6.75
CA PRO A 324 -9.25 -17.54 6.38
C PRO A 324 -8.79 -18.99 6.16
N ILE A 325 -7.62 -19.22 5.56
CA ILE A 325 -7.09 -20.56 5.33
C ILE A 325 -6.90 -21.35 6.63
N SER A 326 -6.38 -20.72 7.68
CA SER A 326 -6.20 -21.36 8.98
C SER A 326 -7.53 -21.57 9.68
N THR A 327 -8.39 -20.55 9.67
CA THR A 327 -9.69 -20.56 10.37
C THR A 327 -10.66 -21.59 9.78
N ILE A 328 -10.84 -21.59 8.45
CA ILE A 328 -11.76 -22.50 7.77
C ILE A 328 -11.30 -23.94 7.98
N ARG A 329 -10.01 -24.23 7.80
CA ARG A 329 -9.46 -25.57 8.02
C ARG A 329 -9.60 -26.02 9.47
N TYR A 330 -9.36 -25.12 10.44
CA TYR A 330 -9.52 -25.43 11.86
C TYR A 330 -10.99 -25.73 12.21
N LEU A 331 -11.93 -24.87 11.78
CA LEU A 331 -13.35 -25.07 12.05
C LEU A 331 -13.86 -26.37 11.42
N ALA A 332 -13.46 -26.68 10.18
CA ALA A 332 -13.83 -27.92 9.49
C ALA A 332 -13.20 -29.15 10.16
N GLY A 333 -11.92 -29.09 10.51
CA GLY A 333 -11.22 -30.20 11.15
C GLY A 333 -11.78 -30.58 12.52
N ASN A 334 -12.41 -29.61 13.20
CA ASN A 334 -13.07 -29.82 14.51
C ASN A 334 -14.59 -29.96 14.41
N ASN A 335 -15.17 -30.06 13.20
CA ASN A 335 -16.61 -30.15 12.94
C ASN A 335 -17.41 -28.98 13.59
N LEU A 336 -16.85 -27.76 13.58
CA LEU A 336 -17.45 -26.57 14.17
C LEU A 336 -18.25 -25.73 13.16
N LEU A 337 -18.19 -26.05 11.87
CA LEU A 337 -19.02 -25.40 10.85
C LEU A 337 -20.46 -25.97 10.91
N PRO A 338 -21.51 -25.10 10.88
CA PRO A 338 -22.88 -25.55 10.99
C PRO A 338 -23.39 -26.18 9.69
N THR A 339 -23.93 -27.38 9.75
CA THR A 339 -24.54 -28.07 8.61
C THR A 339 -25.88 -27.47 8.14
N SER A 340 -26.36 -26.43 8.81
CA SER A 340 -27.46 -25.59 8.33
C SER A 340 -27.07 -24.65 7.19
N ASP A 341 -25.78 -24.39 7.01
CA ASP A 341 -25.26 -23.65 5.85
C ASP A 341 -25.30 -24.56 4.60
N PRO A 342 -25.80 -24.08 3.45
CA PRO A 342 -25.94 -24.90 2.23
C PRO A 342 -24.59 -25.37 1.65
N ASN A 343 -23.50 -24.69 2.00
CA ASN A 343 -22.15 -25.03 1.56
C ASN A 343 -21.39 -25.93 2.55
N VAL A 344 -22.05 -26.47 3.59
CA VAL A 344 -21.44 -27.30 4.62
C VAL A 344 -22.19 -28.59 4.78
N ARG A 345 -21.50 -29.75 4.79
CA ARG A 345 -22.09 -31.04 5.11
C ARG A 345 -21.10 -31.93 5.86
N ILE A 346 -21.63 -33.00 6.48
CA ILE A 346 -20.81 -34.07 7.04
C ILE A 346 -20.87 -35.27 6.06
N ASN A 347 -19.71 -35.77 5.67
CA ASN A 347 -19.64 -36.95 4.79
C ASN A 347 -19.82 -38.27 5.54
N ALA A 348 -19.76 -39.38 4.82
CA ALA A 348 -19.96 -40.73 5.39
C ALA A 348 -18.90 -41.11 6.45
N ASP A 349 -17.73 -40.51 6.40
CA ASP A 349 -16.63 -40.71 7.36
C ASP A 349 -16.71 -39.79 8.59
N GLY A 350 -17.78 -39.01 8.70
CA GLY A 350 -17.98 -38.07 9.80
C GLY A 350 -17.11 -36.80 9.72
N LYS A 351 -16.56 -36.47 8.55
CA LYS A 351 -15.73 -35.29 8.32
C LYS A 351 -16.54 -34.17 7.68
N THR A 352 -16.22 -32.94 8.03
CA THR A 352 -16.81 -31.76 7.40
C THR A 352 -16.29 -31.56 5.99
N GLU A 353 -17.22 -31.55 5.02
CA GLU A 353 -17.00 -31.10 3.65
C GLU A 353 -17.64 -29.74 3.43
N ILE A 354 -17.01 -28.93 2.58
CA ILE A 354 -17.52 -27.63 2.14
C ILE A 354 -17.65 -27.62 0.62
N PHE A 355 -18.65 -26.89 0.11
CA PHE A 355 -18.76 -26.59 -1.31
C PHE A 355 -17.99 -25.31 -1.58
N ALA A 356 -16.90 -25.40 -2.32
CA ALA A 356 -15.95 -24.30 -2.55
C ALA A 356 -15.13 -24.55 -3.83
N TRP A 357 -14.35 -23.57 -4.25
CA TRP A 357 -13.38 -23.76 -5.33
C TRP A 357 -12.41 -24.90 -4.99
N GLY A 358 -12.33 -25.86 -5.89
CA GLY A 358 -11.58 -27.11 -5.70
C GLY A 358 -10.12 -27.07 -6.09
N GLY A 359 -9.60 -25.88 -6.49
CA GLY A 359 -8.26 -25.71 -7.04
C GLY A 359 -8.26 -25.40 -8.53
N PRO A 360 -7.08 -25.10 -9.13
CA PRO A 360 -6.98 -24.74 -10.54
C PRO A 360 -7.66 -25.76 -11.46
N GLU A 361 -8.48 -25.28 -12.39
CA GLU A 361 -9.24 -26.06 -13.39
C GLU A 361 -10.28 -27.04 -12.80
N GLN A 362 -10.53 -27.01 -11.48
CA GLN A 362 -11.47 -27.94 -10.83
C GLN A 362 -12.89 -27.37 -10.68
N GLY A 363 -13.05 -26.04 -10.80
CA GLY A 363 -14.31 -25.36 -10.50
C GLY A 363 -14.73 -25.54 -9.04
N SER A 364 -15.98 -25.17 -8.73
CA SER A 364 -16.55 -25.34 -7.39
C SER A 364 -17.09 -26.73 -7.19
N GLN A 365 -16.75 -27.41 -6.10
CA GLN A 365 -17.14 -28.77 -5.78
C GLN A 365 -17.11 -29.03 -4.27
N TRP A 366 -17.61 -30.17 -3.84
CA TRP A 366 -17.48 -30.62 -2.46
C TRP A 366 -16.06 -31.13 -2.21
N ILE A 367 -15.37 -30.51 -1.25
CA ILE A 367 -14.01 -30.86 -0.81
C ILE A 367 -13.99 -31.04 0.71
N LEU A 368 -13.01 -31.75 1.24
CA LEU A 368 -12.77 -31.71 2.70
C LEU A 368 -12.43 -30.28 3.11
N GLY A 369 -13.09 -29.76 4.13
CA GLY A 369 -12.84 -28.39 4.59
C GLY A 369 -11.41 -28.19 5.11
N THR A 370 -10.76 -29.28 5.57
CA THR A 370 -9.32 -29.28 5.95
C THR A 370 -8.38 -29.09 4.76
N ASP A 371 -8.85 -29.33 3.53
CA ASP A 371 -8.05 -29.23 2.31
C ASP A 371 -8.35 -27.95 1.52
N TRP A 372 -9.25 -27.10 2.04
CA TRP A 372 -9.63 -25.87 1.38
C TRP A 372 -8.43 -24.97 1.07
N LEU A 373 -8.42 -24.39 -0.13
CA LEU A 373 -7.44 -23.43 -0.61
C LEU A 373 -8.15 -22.13 -1.01
N PRO A 374 -7.57 -20.96 -0.70
CA PRO A 374 -8.03 -19.68 -1.24
C PRO A 374 -7.75 -19.60 -2.75
N TYR A 375 -8.51 -18.77 -3.47
CA TYR A 375 -8.26 -18.51 -4.89
C TYR A 375 -7.03 -17.60 -5.03
N GLN A 376 -5.85 -18.20 -5.05
CA GLN A 376 -4.54 -17.58 -5.12
C GLN A 376 -3.58 -18.45 -5.94
N ASP A 377 -2.44 -17.87 -6.35
CA ASP A 377 -1.33 -18.66 -6.89
C ASP A 377 -0.93 -19.75 -5.88
N ILE A 378 -0.79 -20.98 -6.36
CA ILE A 378 -0.51 -22.15 -5.53
C ILE A 378 0.82 -22.04 -4.77
N THR A 379 1.73 -21.18 -5.23
CA THR A 379 3.01 -20.92 -4.57
C THR A 379 2.93 -19.78 -3.55
N PHE A 380 1.79 -19.06 -3.47
CA PHE A 380 1.57 -17.93 -2.57
C PHE A 380 0.13 -17.91 -2.06
N LEU A 381 -0.25 -18.92 -1.28
CA LEU A 381 -1.63 -19.15 -0.83
C LEU A 381 -2.20 -18.02 0.02
N THR A 382 -1.38 -17.33 0.80
CA THR A 382 -1.80 -16.21 1.65
C THR A 382 -0.59 -15.34 1.99
N PRO A 383 -0.76 -14.01 2.18
CA PRO A 383 0.34 -13.15 2.60
C PRO A 383 0.94 -13.56 3.95
N PRO A 384 2.28 -13.46 4.11
CA PRO A 384 2.99 -13.89 5.32
C PRO A 384 2.94 -12.83 6.45
N PHE A 385 1.74 -12.47 6.89
CA PHE A 385 1.45 -11.57 8.01
C PHE A 385 -0.02 -11.68 8.41
N ALA A 386 -0.35 -11.22 9.63
CA ALA A 386 -1.70 -11.28 10.19
C ALA A 386 -2.78 -10.66 9.28
N GLU A 387 -4.02 -11.12 9.45
CA GLU A 387 -5.14 -10.74 8.60
C GLU A 387 -5.55 -9.28 8.80
N TYR A 388 -5.86 -8.88 10.04
CA TYR A 388 -6.61 -7.67 10.39
C TYR A 388 -5.68 -6.48 10.65
N VAL A 389 -5.90 -5.36 9.98
CA VAL A 389 -6.84 -5.07 8.88
C VAL A 389 -6.23 -5.41 7.52
N SER A 390 -7.05 -5.43 6.46
CA SER A 390 -6.57 -5.62 5.08
C SER A 390 -5.65 -4.47 4.65
N GLY A 391 -4.38 -4.80 4.31
CA GLY A 391 -3.44 -3.83 3.78
C GLY A 391 -3.91 -3.22 2.45
N HIS A 392 -4.42 -4.05 1.51
CA HIS A 392 -4.98 -3.57 0.24
C HIS A 392 -6.09 -2.54 0.45
N SER A 393 -7.03 -2.82 1.36
CA SER A 393 -8.14 -1.91 1.67
C SER A 393 -7.64 -0.58 2.25
N THR A 394 -6.64 -0.64 3.13
CA THR A 394 -6.07 0.56 3.76
C THR A 394 -5.28 1.40 2.77
N PHE A 395 -4.38 0.80 1.98
CA PHE A 395 -3.61 1.49 0.96
C PHE A 395 -4.54 2.14 -0.08
N SER A 396 -5.49 1.35 -0.57
CA SER A 396 -6.40 1.81 -1.63
C SER A 396 -7.29 2.95 -1.17
N ALA A 397 -7.87 2.84 0.02
CA ALA A 397 -8.73 3.89 0.55
C ALA A 397 -7.94 5.19 0.86
N ALA A 398 -6.70 5.08 1.38
CA ALA A 398 -5.87 6.25 1.63
C ALA A 398 -5.43 6.96 0.33
N ALA A 399 -5.08 6.18 -0.69
CA ALA A 399 -4.71 6.70 -1.99
C ALA A 399 -5.90 7.33 -2.72
N ALA A 400 -7.07 6.66 -2.73
CA ALA A 400 -8.29 7.17 -3.32
C ALA A 400 -8.72 8.50 -2.67
N GLU A 401 -8.63 8.61 -1.34
CA GLU A 401 -8.94 9.84 -0.62
C GLU A 401 -8.03 10.99 -1.05
N VAL A 402 -6.71 10.76 -1.20
CA VAL A 402 -5.79 11.78 -1.71
C VAL A 402 -6.13 12.18 -3.14
N LEU A 403 -6.45 11.22 -4.03
CA LEU A 403 -6.84 11.54 -5.41
C LEU A 403 -8.13 12.36 -5.46
N LEU A 404 -9.13 12.00 -4.65
CA LEU A 404 -10.37 12.75 -4.49
C LEU A 404 -10.11 14.20 -4.01
N GLN A 405 -9.33 14.34 -2.96
CA GLN A 405 -8.98 15.64 -2.38
C GLN A 405 -8.15 16.51 -3.35
N TYR A 406 -7.24 15.89 -4.09
CA TYR A 406 -6.40 16.59 -5.07
C TYR A 406 -7.20 17.08 -6.25
N THR A 407 -8.05 16.23 -6.85
CA THR A 407 -8.85 16.58 -8.03
C THR A 407 -10.09 17.41 -7.69
N GLY A 408 -10.53 17.37 -6.43
CA GLY A 408 -11.78 17.98 -5.97
C GLY A 408 -13.04 17.22 -6.41
N SER A 409 -12.91 16.01 -6.96
CA SER A 409 -14.00 15.13 -7.40
C SER A 409 -13.59 13.67 -7.19
N ASP A 410 -14.57 12.80 -6.95
CA ASP A 410 -14.38 11.35 -6.94
C ASP A 410 -14.36 10.72 -8.34
N ASP A 411 -14.51 11.52 -9.42
CA ASP A 411 -14.55 11.04 -10.80
C ASP A 411 -13.20 10.41 -11.21
N PHE A 412 -13.23 9.13 -11.60
CA PHE A 412 -12.05 8.40 -12.05
C PHE A 412 -12.12 8.07 -13.53
N GLY A 413 -13.10 7.25 -13.95
CA GLY A 413 -13.37 6.96 -15.34
C GLY A 413 -12.33 6.07 -16.03
N LEU A 414 -11.65 5.18 -15.28
CA LEU A 414 -10.71 4.21 -15.83
C LEU A 414 -11.39 2.88 -16.10
N CYS A 415 -11.13 2.29 -17.28
CA CYS A 415 -11.46 0.92 -17.60
C CYS A 415 -10.19 0.12 -17.93
N HIS A 416 -10.22 -1.17 -17.62
CA HIS A 416 -9.20 -2.16 -17.97
C HIS A 416 -9.88 -3.41 -18.53
N VAL A 417 -9.28 -4.04 -19.55
CA VAL A 417 -9.79 -5.27 -20.15
C VAL A 417 -8.80 -6.42 -19.93
N GLU A 418 -9.21 -7.43 -19.16
CA GLU A 418 -8.48 -8.69 -19.06
C GLU A 418 -8.85 -9.60 -20.24
N PRO A 419 -7.86 -10.01 -21.06
CA PRO A 419 -8.11 -10.90 -22.20
C PRO A 419 -8.56 -12.29 -21.77
N ALA A 420 -9.29 -13.00 -22.64
CA ALA A 420 -9.61 -14.40 -22.43
C ALA A 420 -8.33 -15.26 -22.24
N GLY A 421 -8.35 -16.14 -21.27
CA GLY A 421 -7.23 -17.04 -20.93
C GLY A 421 -6.00 -16.32 -20.38
N SER A 422 -6.17 -15.11 -19.80
CA SER A 422 -5.06 -14.32 -19.30
C SER A 422 -4.63 -14.67 -17.88
N SER A 423 -5.46 -15.39 -17.13
CA SER A 423 -5.16 -15.75 -15.74
C SER A 423 -3.85 -16.54 -15.61
N THR A 424 -3.11 -16.23 -14.57
CA THR A 424 -1.91 -16.97 -14.16
C THR A 424 -2.22 -18.05 -13.14
N PHE A 425 -3.42 -18.01 -12.53
CA PHE A 425 -3.89 -19.00 -11.57
C PHE A 425 -4.60 -20.19 -12.26
N GLU A 426 -5.34 -19.92 -13.33
CA GLU A 426 -6.09 -20.92 -14.10
C GLU A 426 -6.00 -20.62 -15.61
N SER A 427 -5.37 -21.49 -16.38
CA SER A 427 -4.93 -21.21 -17.77
C SER A 427 -6.06 -20.90 -18.77
N ASN A 428 -7.31 -21.26 -18.49
CA ASN A 428 -8.47 -21.02 -19.36
C ASN A 428 -9.42 -19.93 -18.83
N THR A 429 -8.99 -19.20 -17.82
CA THR A 429 -9.77 -18.15 -17.17
C THR A 429 -9.25 -16.75 -17.57
N PRO A 430 -10.13 -15.75 -17.82
CA PRO A 430 -11.56 -15.89 -18.06
C PRO A 430 -11.85 -16.53 -19.43
N GLY A 431 -13.00 -17.18 -19.60
CA GLY A 431 -13.40 -17.80 -20.87
C GLY A 431 -13.67 -16.79 -21.99
N VAL A 432 -14.01 -15.56 -21.64
CA VAL A 432 -14.16 -14.40 -22.53
C VAL A 432 -13.49 -13.18 -21.89
N PRO A 433 -13.12 -12.14 -22.67
CA PRO A 433 -12.56 -10.93 -22.09
C PRO A 433 -13.46 -10.32 -21.02
N VAL A 434 -12.90 -9.88 -19.90
CA VAL A 434 -13.62 -9.24 -18.80
C VAL A 434 -13.16 -7.78 -18.68
N GLU A 435 -14.11 -6.86 -18.74
CA GLU A 435 -13.88 -5.43 -18.56
C GLU A 435 -14.13 -5.05 -17.10
N LEU A 436 -13.16 -4.39 -16.47
CA LEU A 436 -13.24 -3.76 -15.17
C LEU A 436 -13.25 -2.24 -15.37
N CYS A 437 -14.31 -1.56 -14.92
CA CYS A 437 -14.45 -0.10 -15.04
C CYS A 437 -14.75 0.50 -13.68
N TRP A 438 -14.08 1.61 -13.36
CA TRP A 438 -14.29 2.35 -12.13
C TRP A 438 -14.64 3.79 -12.46
N ASP A 439 -15.90 4.16 -12.23
CA ASP A 439 -16.37 5.54 -12.41
C ASP A 439 -15.76 6.47 -11.37
N THR A 440 -15.44 5.94 -10.16
CA THR A 440 -14.92 6.72 -9.05
C THR A 440 -13.67 6.09 -8.43
N PHE A 441 -12.82 6.92 -7.80
CA PHE A 441 -11.67 6.45 -7.01
C PHE A 441 -12.13 5.56 -5.85
N THR A 442 -13.24 5.94 -5.19
CA THR A 442 -13.86 5.15 -4.12
C THR A 442 -14.26 3.77 -4.63
N ALA A 443 -14.87 3.66 -5.82
CA ALA A 443 -15.27 2.36 -6.39
C ALA A 443 -14.06 1.46 -6.67
N ALA A 444 -12.95 2.02 -7.18
CA ALA A 444 -11.72 1.28 -7.40
C ALA A 444 -11.12 0.78 -6.06
N ALA A 445 -11.09 1.62 -5.04
CA ALA A 445 -10.61 1.24 -3.71
C ALA A 445 -11.49 0.18 -3.05
N ASP A 446 -12.80 0.28 -3.24
CA ASP A 446 -13.77 -0.70 -2.74
C ASP A 446 -13.62 -2.06 -3.44
N GLU A 447 -13.37 -2.08 -4.75
CA GLU A 447 -13.11 -3.31 -5.48
C GLU A 447 -11.77 -3.94 -5.09
N ALA A 448 -10.73 -3.13 -4.85
CA ALA A 448 -9.44 -3.60 -4.33
C ALA A 448 -9.59 -4.31 -2.98
N GLY A 449 -10.44 -3.81 -2.09
CA GLY A 449 -10.77 -4.47 -0.83
C GLY A 449 -11.56 -5.76 -1.04
N LEU A 450 -12.63 -5.71 -1.84
CA LEU A 450 -13.50 -6.84 -2.14
C LEU A 450 -12.74 -7.98 -2.85
N SER A 451 -11.75 -7.66 -3.68
CA SER A 451 -10.90 -8.64 -4.36
C SER A 451 -10.24 -9.62 -3.40
N ARG A 452 -9.96 -9.18 -2.16
CA ARG A 452 -9.31 -10.01 -1.15
C ARG A 452 -10.26 -11.04 -0.54
N LEU A 453 -11.58 -10.75 -0.54
CA LEU A 453 -12.61 -11.69 -0.14
C LEU A 453 -12.80 -12.74 -1.23
N TYR A 454 -12.87 -12.33 -2.50
CA TYR A 454 -12.89 -13.25 -3.65
C TYR A 454 -11.65 -14.14 -3.68
N GLY A 455 -10.48 -13.56 -3.42
CA GLY A 455 -9.22 -14.28 -3.28
C GLY A 455 -9.12 -15.15 -2.02
N GLY A 456 -10.09 -15.10 -1.10
CA GLY A 456 -10.17 -15.96 0.08
C GLY A 456 -9.08 -15.72 1.14
N ILE A 457 -8.49 -14.52 1.21
CA ILE A 457 -7.36 -14.25 2.11
C ILE A 457 -7.64 -13.17 3.16
N HIS A 458 -8.82 -12.56 3.12
CA HIS A 458 -9.31 -11.62 4.11
C HIS A 458 -10.76 -11.90 4.48
N PHE A 459 -11.15 -11.48 5.69
CA PHE A 459 -12.53 -11.40 6.13
C PHE A 459 -13.10 -10.02 5.83
N LYS A 460 -14.43 -9.91 5.83
CA LYS A 460 -15.13 -8.67 5.55
C LYS A 460 -14.79 -7.55 6.54
N ASP A 461 -14.64 -7.89 7.82
CA ASP A 461 -14.29 -6.91 8.85
C ASP A 461 -12.90 -6.31 8.60
N GLY A 462 -11.93 -7.14 8.20
CA GLY A 462 -10.59 -6.67 7.82
C GLY A 462 -10.61 -5.72 6.63
N ASP A 463 -11.49 -5.97 5.67
CA ASP A 463 -11.69 -5.09 4.51
C ASP A 463 -12.39 -3.77 4.91
N ILE A 464 -13.57 -3.83 5.50
CA ILE A 464 -14.37 -2.63 5.81
C ILE A 464 -13.64 -1.69 6.78
N ASN A 465 -13.02 -2.24 7.83
CA ASN A 465 -12.27 -1.45 8.80
C ASN A 465 -10.96 -0.91 8.19
N GLY A 466 -10.33 -1.67 7.27
CA GLY A 466 -9.19 -1.20 6.50
C GLY A 466 -9.52 0.00 5.62
N ARG A 467 -10.66 -0.04 4.91
CA ARG A 467 -11.14 1.10 4.10
C ARG A 467 -11.47 2.32 4.95
N ALA A 468 -12.15 2.12 6.09
CA ALA A 468 -12.48 3.23 7.00
C ALA A 468 -11.20 3.90 7.52
N MET A 469 -10.25 3.11 8.02
CA MET A 469 -8.96 3.60 8.49
C MET A 469 -8.16 4.29 7.37
N GLY A 470 -8.15 3.72 6.17
CA GLY A 470 -7.45 4.31 5.03
C GLY A 470 -7.94 5.69 4.66
N ARG A 471 -9.26 5.94 4.64
CA ARG A 471 -9.84 7.28 4.37
C ARG A 471 -9.37 8.32 5.38
N GLU A 472 -9.42 8.02 6.68
CA GLU A 472 -8.93 8.93 7.73
C GLU A 472 -7.44 9.26 7.59
N ILE A 473 -6.64 8.27 7.19
CA ILE A 473 -5.21 8.44 6.90
C ILE A 473 -5.01 9.34 5.68
N GLY A 474 -5.73 9.09 4.59
CA GLY A 474 -5.65 9.88 3.36
C GLY A 474 -5.98 11.36 3.60
N ASP A 475 -7.05 11.64 4.33
CA ASP A 475 -7.44 12.99 4.73
C ASP A 475 -6.35 13.68 5.55
N THR A 476 -5.81 13.00 6.56
CA THR A 476 -4.74 13.51 7.42
C THR A 476 -3.45 13.81 6.64
N VAL A 477 -3.06 12.90 5.74
CA VAL A 477 -1.87 13.07 4.89
C VAL A 477 -2.06 14.21 3.90
N TRP A 478 -3.25 14.32 3.29
CA TRP A 478 -3.53 15.42 2.37
C TRP A 478 -3.49 16.77 3.09
N ALA A 479 -4.11 16.89 4.27
CA ALA A 479 -4.05 18.09 5.09
C ALA A 479 -2.60 18.50 5.43
N LYS A 480 -1.75 17.51 5.77
CA LYS A 480 -0.31 17.74 6.03
C LYS A 480 0.44 18.16 4.76
N SER A 481 0.12 17.56 3.63
CA SER A 481 0.71 17.92 2.33
C SER A 481 0.34 19.36 1.95
N GLN A 482 -0.93 19.74 2.12
CA GLN A 482 -1.41 21.10 1.91
C GLN A 482 -0.71 22.11 2.83
N TYR A 483 -0.40 21.75 4.08
CA TYR A 483 0.39 22.61 4.96
C TYR A 483 1.74 22.97 4.34
N TYR A 484 2.48 22.00 3.80
CA TYR A 484 3.77 22.26 3.15
C TYR A 484 3.60 23.04 1.84
N ILE A 485 2.64 22.65 1.00
CA ILE A 485 2.36 23.31 -0.29
C ILE A 485 1.98 24.79 -0.09
N ASN A 486 1.26 25.12 0.98
CA ASN A 486 0.78 26.47 1.28
C ASN A 486 1.69 27.27 2.23
N GLY A 487 2.96 26.91 2.33
CA GLY A 487 3.95 27.71 3.06
C GLY A 487 3.81 27.66 4.58
N GLY A 488 3.42 26.53 5.15
CA GLY A 488 3.24 26.36 6.59
C GLY A 488 1.92 26.93 7.12
N LYS A 489 0.97 27.24 6.24
CA LYS A 489 -0.35 27.76 6.61
C LYS A 489 -1.38 26.64 6.53
N VAL A 490 -2.20 26.51 7.57
CA VAL A 490 -3.36 25.62 7.53
C VAL A 490 -4.40 26.23 6.56
N PRO A 491 -4.90 25.48 5.56
CA PRO A 491 -5.93 25.97 4.66
C PRO A 491 -7.18 26.39 5.45
N THR A 492 -7.69 27.61 5.20
CA THR A 492 -8.87 28.15 5.87
C THR A 492 -10.20 27.58 5.37
N SER A 493 -10.18 26.63 4.43
CA SER A 493 -11.35 26.09 3.74
C SER A 493 -11.56 24.56 3.91
N VAL A 494 -10.91 23.91 4.86
CA VAL A 494 -11.27 22.54 5.26
C VAL A 494 -12.45 22.67 6.23
N PRO A 495 -13.66 22.08 5.97
CA PRO A 495 -14.68 21.94 7.00
C PRO A 495 -14.04 21.18 8.17
N GLU A 496 -13.95 21.80 9.34
CA GLU A 496 -13.42 21.12 10.52
C GLU A 496 -14.21 19.82 10.73
N PRO A 497 -13.57 18.65 10.73
CA PRO A 497 -14.22 17.49 11.32
C PRO A 497 -14.46 17.84 12.78
N ALA A 498 -15.70 17.74 13.23
CA ALA A 498 -16.18 18.19 14.56
C ALA A 498 -15.43 17.59 15.76
N SER A 499 -14.37 16.84 15.56
CA SER A 499 -13.53 16.15 16.55
C SER A 499 -12.20 16.83 16.90
N ILE A 500 -11.67 17.78 16.09
CA ILE A 500 -10.34 18.37 16.38
C ILE A 500 -10.43 19.50 17.42
N LEU A 501 -11.55 20.21 17.52
CA LEU A 501 -11.70 21.26 18.54
C LEU A 501 -11.87 20.72 19.97
N GLY A 502 -12.27 19.45 20.14
CA GLY A 502 -12.44 18.83 21.47
C GLY A 502 -11.12 18.58 22.22
N LEU A 503 -10.02 18.37 21.52
CA LEU A 503 -8.73 17.99 22.13
C LEU A 503 -7.92 19.18 22.65
N PHE A 504 -8.07 20.37 22.09
CA PHE A 504 -7.35 21.57 22.58
C PHE A 504 -8.06 22.31 23.71
N VAL A 505 -9.38 22.19 23.83
CA VAL A 505 -10.15 22.80 24.93
C VAL A 505 -10.14 21.93 26.19
N GLY A 506 -10.04 20.60 26.04
CA GLY A 506 -9.97 19.66 27.17
C GLY A 506 -8.68 19.75 27.98
N ALA A 507 -7.55 20.03 27.37
CA ALA A 507 -6.26 20.17 28.06
C ALA A 507 -6.14 21.48 28.86
N ALA A 508 -6.81 22.54 28.44
CA ALA A 508 -6.83 23.82 29.17
C ALA A 508 -7.79 23.81 30.37
N TRP A 509 -8.78 22.92 30.39
CA TRP A 509 -9.74 22.83 31.48
C TRP A 509 -9.29 21.92 32.64
N MET A 510 -8.49 20.90 32.36
CA MET A 510 -7.97 20.00 33.40
C MET A 510 -6.81 20.60 34.20
N THR A 511 -6.12 21.62 33.68
CA THR A 511 -5.08 22.36 34.45
C THR A 511 -5.64 23.40 35.40
N LYS A 512 -6.90 23.83 35.24
CA LYS A 512 -7.52 24.84 36.09
C LYS A 512 -8.22 24.25 37.32
N GLN A 513 -8.52 22.95 37.36
CA GLN A 513 -9.15 22.30 38.52
C GLN A 513 -8.16 21.69 39.54
N ARG A 514 -6.86 21.70 39.27
CA ARG A 514 -5.82 21.23 40.21
C ARG A 514 -5.14 22.32 41.03
N MET A 515 -5.59 23.58 40.90
CA MET A 515 -5.04 24.71 41.67
C MET A 515 -6.06 25.33 42.67
N SER A 516 -7.18 24.65 42.95
CA SER A 516 -8.12 25.07 44.01
C SER A 516 -8.72 23.85 44.71
N ALA A 517 -7.87 23.10 45.42
CA ALA A 517 -8.25 22.26 46.57
C ALA A 517 -7.01 22.04 47.44
#